data_81cfc86f326202ccd5738b46c3921409
#
_entry.id   81cfc86f326202ccd5738b46c3921409
#
_cell.length_a   1.000
_cell.length_b   1.000
_cell.length_c   1.000
_cell.angle_alpha   90.00
_cell.angle_beta   90.00
_cell.angle_gamma   90.00
#
_symmetry.space_group_name_H-M   'P 1'
#
loop_
_entity.id
_entity.type
_entity.pdbx_description
1 polymer ?
#
loop_
_entity_poly.entity_id
_entity_poly.type
_entity_poly.pdbx_seq_one_letter_code
_entity_poly.pdbx_strand_id
1 'polypeptide(L)'
;LHEKAGSTDVIHLHGELTKVCSSRNPDDPRYQRELPEDDCEVRPGTLSGDGSLERPFIVFFGESVPMISVAAEAAEQADIFVIIGTSLNVYPAAGLIHYVRPSVPVYLIDPEPSMGVGRQQFTHIQCGASEGMRKLCSDYL
;
A
#
# COMPACT_ATOMS: atom_id res chain seq x y z
N LEU A 1 -1.46 9.55 4.69
CA LEU A 1 -0.71 10.57 3.94
C LEU A 1 -1.42 10.90 2.62
N HIS A 2 -1.84 9.89 1.85
CA HIS A 2 -2.50 10.08 0.55
C HIS A 2 -3.80 10.90 0.68
N GLU A 3 -4.68 10.53 1.63
CA GLU A 3 -5.93 11.26 1.89
C GLU A 3 -5.67 12.70 2.34
N LYS A 4 -4.65 12.91 3.21
CA LYS A 4 -4.22 14.26 3.63
C LYS A 4 -3.71 15.10 2.46
N ALA A 5 -3.23 14.46 1.40
CA ALA A 5 -2.81 15.11 0.15
C ALA A 5 -3.95 15.28 -0.86
N GLY A 6 -5.17 14.83 -0.53
CA GLY A 6 -6.36 14.97 -1.37
C GLY A 6 -6.69 13.77 -2.26
N SER A 7 -6.00 12.62 -2.10
CA SER A 7 -6.39 11.38 -2.80
C SER A 7 -7.73 10.89 -2.28
N THR A 8 -8.64 10.52 -3.17
CA THR A 8 -10.00 10.08 -2.84
C THR A 8 -10.23 8.60 -3.02
N ASP A 9 -9.36 7.92 -3.77
CA ASP A 9 -9.43 6.49 -4.01
C ASP A 9 -8.10 5.85 -3.59
N VAL A 10 -8.07 5.36 -2.34
CA VAL A 10 -6.86 4.82 -1.72
C VAL A 10 -7.12 3.41 -1.22
N ILE A 11 -6.39 2.43 -1.74
CA ILE A 11 -6.41 1.05 -1.26
C ILE A 11 -5.33 0.89 -0.20
N HIS A 12 -5.75 0.74 1.06
CA HIS A 12 -4.85 0.49 2.19
C HIS A 12 -4.41 -0.98 2.20
N LEU A 13 -3.43 -1.32 1.36
CA LEU A 13 -3.02 -2.69 1.10
C LEU A 13 -2.60 -3.45 2.37
N HIS A 14 -1.94 -2.76 3.29
CA HIS A 14 -1.43 -3.32 4.54
C HIS A 14 -2.15 -2.78 5.79
N GLY A 15 -3.34 -2.22 5.62
CA GLY A 15 -4.15 -1.66 6.70
C GLY A 15 -3.81 -0.22 7.06
N GLU A 16 -4.30 0.22 8.22
CA GLU A 16 -4.28 1.62 8.65
C GLU A 16 -3.86 1.73 10.10
N LEU A 17 -2.80 2.51 10.39
CA LEU A 17 -2.29 2.73 11.75
C LEU A 17 -3.25 3.56 12.62
N THR A 18 -4.20 4.24 12.02
CA THR A 18 -5.25 4.99 12.75
C THR A 18 -6.39 4.11 13.25
N LYS A 19 -6.33 2.81 12.98
CA LYS A 19 -7.34 1.83 13.37
C LYS A 19 -6.77 0.71 14.23
N VAL A 20 -7.65 0.12 15.02
CA VAL A 20 -7.40 -1.14 15.74
C VAL A 20 -8.41 -2.18 15.33
N CYS A 21 -8.07 -3.44 15.51
CA CYS A 21 -8.91 -4.58 15.19
C CYS A 21 -8.78 -5.69 16.25
N SER A 22 -9.65 -6.69 16.16
CA SER A 22 -9.53 -7.94 16.90
C SER A 22 -8.28 -8.71 16.46
N SER A 23 -7.53 -9.26 17.41
CA SER A 23 -6.42 -10.17 17.10
C SER A 23 -6.87 -11.53 16.55
N ARG A 24 -8.13 -11.91 16.77
CA ARG A 24 -8.73 -13.17 16.28
C ARG A 24 -9.44 -13.00 14.95
N ASN A 25 -10.15 -11.89 14.78
CA ASN A 25 -10.98 -11.60 13.61
C ASN A 25 -10.63 -10.20 13.05
N PRO A 26 -9.41 -10.01 12.52
CA PRO A 26 -8.93 -8.67 12.12
C PRO A 26 -9.74 -8.07 10.96
N ASP A 27 -10.25 -8.90 10.06
CA ASP A 27 -10.96 -8.46 8.86
C ASP A 27 -12.47 -8.25 9.09
N ASP A 28 -12.99 -8.55 10.30
CA ASP A 28 -14.40 -8.34 10.62
C ASP A 28 -14.64 -6.87 11.04
N PRO A 29 -15.39 -6.08 10.24
CA PRO A 29 -15.60 -4.65 10.51
C PRO A 29 -16.31 -4.38 11.84
N ARG A 30 -17.00 -5.37 12.43
CA ARG A 30 -17.63 -5.23 13.75
C ARG A 30 -16.62 -5.07 14.88
N TYR A 31 -15.39 -5.50 14.66
CA TYR A 31 -14.28 -5.49 15.62
C TYR A 31 -13.15 -4.54 15.21
N GLN A 32 -13.45 -3.64 14.27
CA GLN A 32 -12.57 -2.55 13.88
C GLN A 32 -13.08 -1.23 14.43
N ARG A 33 -12.20 -0.36 14.87
CA ARG A 33 -12.55 1.00 15.27
C ARG A 33 -11.40 1.98 14.97
N GLU A 34 -11.79 3.21 14.70
CA GLU A 34 -10.85 4.32 14.60
C GLU A 34 -10.26 4.64 15.98
N LEU A 35 -8.99 5.02 15.99
CA LEU A 35 -8.36 5.66 17.15
C LEU A 35 -8.68 7.16 17.12
N PRO A 36 -8.95 7.79 18.28
CA PRO A 36 -9.08 9.25 18.36
C PRO A 36 -7.79 9.94 17.91
N GLU A 37 -7.90 11.08 17.24
CA GLU A 37 -6.71 11.83 16.77
C GLU A 37 -5.79 12.27 17.90
N ASP A 38 -6.34 12.50 19.09
CA ASP A 38 -5.65 12.93 20.30
C ASP A 38 -5.19 11.77 21.21
N ASP A 39 -5.62 10.53 20.93
CA ASP A 39 -5.22 9.31 21.65
C ASP A 39 -5.03 8.14 20.68
N CYS A 40 -3.92 8.14 19.95
CA CYS A 40 -3.55 7.08 19.01
C CYS A 40 -2.84 5.88 19.69
N GLU A 41 -2.93 5.76 21.01
CA GLU A 41 -2.24 4.72 21.76
C GLU A 41 -3.06 3.41 21.76
N VAL A 42 -2.41 2.32 21.37
CA VAL A 42 -2.94 0.96 21.55
C VAL A 42 -2.39 0.38 22.84
N ARG A 43 -3.20 0.37 23.90
CA ARG A 43 -2.77 -0.06 25.22
C ARG A 43 -2.72 -1.58 25.32
N PRO A 44 -1.60 -2.17 25.80
CA PRO A 44 -1.52 -3.61 26.01
C PRO A 44 -2.63 -4.12 26.93
N GLY A 45 -3.25 -5.24 26.55
CA GLY A 45 -4.32 -5.87 27.30
C GLY A 45 -5.73 -5.34 27.04
N THR A 46 -5.90 -4.33 26.17
CA THR A 46 -7.24 -3.89 25.73
C THR A 46 -7.92 -5.01 24.95
N LEU A 47 -9.20 -5.26 25.28
CA LEU A 47 -10.02 -6.30 24.63
C LEU A 47 -10.90 -5.71 23.56
N SER A 48 -10.96 -6.40 22.42
CA SER A 48 -11.90 -6.16 21.34
C SER A 48 -13.30 -6.67 21.71
N GLY A 49 -14.32 -6.32 20.93
CA GLY A 49 -15.71 -6.72 21.14
C GLY A 49 -15.97 -8.23 21.10
N ASP A 50 -15.05 -9.04 20.57
CA ASP A 50 -15.10 -10.52 20.57
C ASP A 50 -14.34 -11.14 21.77
N GLY A 51 -13.85 -10.33 22.70
CA GLY A 51 -13.09 -10.74 23.87
C GLY A 51 -11.64 -11.13 23.60
N SER A 52 -11.15 -10.98 22.38
CA SER A 52 -9.71 -11.12 22.06
C SER A 52 -8.97 -9.79 22.30
N LEU A 53 -7.65 -9.82 22.24
CA LEU A 53 -6.85 -8.59 22.37
C LEU A 53 -7.07 -7.67 21.17
N GLU A 54 -7.09 -6.36 21.43
CA GLU A 54 -6.93 -5.36 20.36
C GLU A 54 -5.49 -5.33 19.86
N ARG A 55 -5.36 -5.06 18.57
CA ARG A 55 -4.08 -4.82 17.89
C ARG A 55 -4.23 -3.73 16.83
N PRO A 56 -3.15 -3.09 16.39
CA PRO A 56 -3.20 -2.20 15.24
C PRO A 56 -3.79 -2.91 14.01
N PHE A 57 -4.63 -2.23 13.26
CA PHE A 57 -5.22 -2.75 12.02
C PHE A 57 -4.21 -2.65 10.88
N ILE A 58 -3.16 -3.46 10.97
CA ILE A 58 -2.11 -3.58 9.96
C ILE A 58 -1.81 -5.06 9.69
N VAL A 59 -1.33 -5.35 8.49
CA VAL A 59 -0.86 -6.69 8.10
C VAL A 59 0.57 -6.87 8.58
N PHE A 60 0.82 -7.88 9.42
CA PHE A 60 2.17 -8.26 9.84
C PHE A 60 2.79 -9.28 8.87
N PHE A 61 4.11 -9.43 8.92
CA PHE A 61 4.81 -10.45 8.16
C PHE A 61 4.28 -11.85 8.49
N GLY A 62 3.97 -12.62 7.44
CA GLY A 62 3.39 -13.96 7.56
C GLY A 62 1.86 -13.99 7.57
N GLU A 63 1.19 -12.84 7.64
CA GLU A 63 -0.26 -12.75 7.51
C GLU A 63 -0.69 -12.59 6.04
N SER A 64 -1.92 -12.98 5.75
CA SER A 64 -2.54 -12.70 4.45
C SER A 64 -2.74 -11.20 4.26
N VAL A 65 -2.69 -10.75 3.01
CA VAL A 65 -2.96 -9.35 2.62
C VAL A 65 -4.36 -9.29 2.01
N PRO A 66 -5.41 -8.92 2.77
CA PRO A 66 -6.81 -9.04 2.33
C PRO A 66 -7.12 -8.23 1.08
N MET A 67 -6.49 -7.07 0.93
CA MET A 67 -6.75 -6.15 -0.17
C MET A 67 -5.95 -6.44 -1.45
N ILE A 68 -5.17 -7.52 -1.49
CA ILE A 68 -4.30 -7.80 -2.64
C ILE A 68 -5.07 -8.06 -3.94
N SER A 69 -6.24 -8.72 -3.87
CA SER A 69 -7.09 -8.96 -5.05
C SER A 69 -7.65 -7.66 -5.60
N VAL A 70 -8.12 -6.76 -4.73
CA VAL A 70 -8.64 -5.45 -5.13
C VAL A 70 -7.54 -4.60 -5.77
N ALA A 71 -6.34 -4.63 -5.20
CA ALA A 71 -5.19 -3.93 -5.76
C ALA A 71 -4.74 -4.52 -7.12
N ALA A 72 -4.83 -5.86 -7.29
CA ALA A 72 -4.54 -6.52 -8.55
C ALA A 72 -5.52 -6.10 -9.65
N GLU A 73 -6.83 -6.07 -9.35
CA GLU A 73 -7.86 -5.58 -10.28
C GLU A 73 -7.62 -4.13 -10.69
N ALA A 74 -7.24 -3.26 -9.74
CA ALA A 74 -6.88 -1.88 -10.04
C ALA A 74 -5.64 -1.80 -10.96
N ALA A 75 -4.63 -2.64 -10.71
CA ALA A 75 -3.42 -2.72 -11.54
C ALA A 75 -3.72 -3.20 -12.97
N GLU A 76 -4.64 -4.17 -13.15
CA GLU A 76 -5.08 -4.64 -14.46
C GLU A 76 -5.78 -3.56 -15.29
N GLN A 77 -6.49 -2.65 -14.62
CA GLN A 77 -7.25 -1.57 -15.27
C GLN A 77 -6.44 -0.31 -15.49
N ALA A 78 -5.23 -0.23 -14.94
CA ALA A 78 -4.40 0.96 -15.04
C ALA A 78 -4.05 1.32 -16.50
N ASP A 79 -4.05 2.60 -16.82
CA ASP A 79 -3.53 3.16 -18.07
C ASP A 79 -2.09 3.65 -17.91
N ILE A 80 -1.68 3.96 -16.68
CA ILE A 80 -0.33 4.30 -16.25
C ILE A 80 -0.10 3.65 -14.90
N PHE A 81 1.05 3.00 -14.70
CA PHE A 81 1.40 2.40 -13.42
C PHE A 81 2.67 3.04 -12.86
N VAL A 82 2.57 3.63 -11.67
CA VAL A 82 3.69 4.34 -11.04
C VAL A 82 4.02 3.69 -9.71
N ILE A 83 5.28 3.34 -9.53
CA ILE A 83 5.82 2.72 -8.32
C ILE A 83 6.72 3.75 -7.66
N ILE A 84 6.50 4.06 -6.37
CA ILE A 84 7.22 5.13 -5.69
C ILE A 84 7.76 4.65 -4.35
N GLY A 85 9.06 4.86 -4.13
CA GLY A 85 9.73 4.69 -2.83
C GLY A 85 9.69 3.25 -2.30
N THR A 86 9.93 2.26 -3.17
CA THR A 86 9.97 0.85 -2.78
C THR A 86 11.06 0.09 -3.53
N SER A 87 11.76 -0.77 -2.79
CA SER A 87 12.74 -1.69 -3.36
C SER A 87 12.14 -2.86 -4.13
N LEU A 88 10.80 -3.00 -4.17
CA LEU A 88 10.06 -4.12 -4.79
C LEU A 88 10.44 -5.51 -4.23
N ASN A 89 10.89 -5.58 -2.98
CA ASN A 89 11.31 -6.83 -2.32
C ASN A 89 10.23 -7.43 -1.41
N VAL A 90 9.14 -6.70 -1.14
CA VAL A 90 8.07 -7.15 -0.23
C VAL A 90 6.91 -7.73 -1.01
N TYR A 91 6.72 -9.03 -0.91
CA TYR A 91 5.59 -9.73 -1.50
C TYR A 91 4.43 -9.85 -0.49
N PRO A 92 3.15 -9.87 -0.97
CA PRO A 92 2.72 -9.93 -2.37
C PRO A 92 2.68 -8.58 -3.11
N ALA A 93 2.88 -7.43 -2.44
CA ALA A 93 2.77 -6.10 -3.02
C ALA A 93 3.67 -5.90 -4.27
N ALA A 94 4.93 -6.36 -4.20
CA ALA A 94 5.85 -6.30 -5.33
C ALA A 94 5.34 -7.06 -6.56
N GLY A 95 4.47 -8.06 -6.36
CA GLY A 95 3.85 -8.85 -7.43
C GLY A 95 2.79 -8.10 -8.23
N LEU A 96 2.29 -6.95 -7.76
CA LEU A 96 1.25 -6.18 -8.45
C LEU A 96 1.66 -5.74 -9.86
N ILE A 97 2.95 -5.52 -10.10
CA ILE A 97 3.48 -5.19 -11.42
C ILE A 97 3.15 -6.25 -12.48
N HIS A 98 2.98 -7.51 -12.10
CA HIS A 98 2.68 -8.61 -13.02
C HIS A 98 1.22 -8.62 -13.50
N TYR A 99 0.34 -7.89 -12.83
CA TYR A 99 -1.07 -7.72 -13.24
C TYR A 99 -1.24 -6.56 -14.23
N VAL A 100 -0.24 -5.70 -14.37
CA VAL A 100 -0.29 -4.58 -15.30
C VAL A 100 -0.19 -5.10 -16.74
N ARG A 101 -1.09 -4.64 -17.60
CA ARG A 101 -1.11 -5.04 -19.03
C ARG A 101 0.22 -4.66 -19.72
N PRO A 102 0.75 -5.49 -20.63
CA PRO A 102 2.06 -5.24 -21.26
C PRO A 102 2.17 -3.91 -22.03
N SER A 103 1.05 -3.34 -22.46
CA SER A 103 0.99 -2.07 -23.20
C SER A 103 0.99 -0.84 -22.32
N VAL A 104 0.86 -1.01 -21.00
CA VAL A 104 0.77 0.11 -20.04
C VAL A 104 2.17 0.58 -19.67
N PRO A 105 2.45 1.89 -19.75
CA PRO A 105 3.73 2.43 -19.30
C PRO A 105 3.86 2.28 -17.78
N VAL A 106 5.02 1.78 -17.37
CA VAL A 106 5.37 1.58 -15.95
C VAL A 106 6.54 2.49 -15.60
N TYR A 107 6.41 3.23 -14.52
CA TYR A 107 7.46 4.10 -13.99
C TYR A 107 7.83 3.69 -12.57
N LEU A 108 9.14 3.65 -12.29
CA LEU A 108 9.67 3.49 -10.94
C LEU A 108 10.35 4.79 -10.52
N ILE A 109 9.90 5.37 -9.42
CA ILE A 109 10.50 6.55 -8.80
C ILE A 109 11.13 6.12 -7.48
N ASP A 110 12.44 5.96 -7.48
CA ASP A 110 13.22 5.59 -6.29
C ASP A 110 14.67 6.08 -6.46
N PRO A 111 15.30 6.65 -5.42
CA PRO A 111 16.70 7.10 -5.50
C PRO A 111 17.70 5.95 -5.63
N GLU A 112 17.34 4.76 -5.13
CA GLU A 112 18.22 3.59 -5.20
C GLU A 112 18.12 2.91 -6.57
N PRO A 113 19.25 2.39 -7.08
CA PRO A 113 19.25 1.65 -8.33
C PRO A 113 18.42 0.37 -8.20
N SER A 114 17.52 0.14 -9.14
CA SER A 114 16.72 -1.09 -9.20
C SER A 114 17.24 -2.01 -10.30
N MET A 115 17.44 -3.26 -9.95
CA MET A 115 17.82 -4.33 -10.90
C MET A 115 16.64 -4.81 -11.76
N GLY A 116 15.45 -4.23 -11.57
CA GLY A 116 14.21 -4.63 -12.23
C GLY A 116 13.48 -5.76 -11.50
N VAL A 117 12.17 -5.80 -11.69
CA VAL A 117 11.31 -6.87 -11.16
C VAL A 117 10.72 -7.64 -12.33
N GLY A 118 11.22 -8.86 -12.53
CA GLY A 118 10.69 -9.75 -13.56
C GLY A 118 11.02 -9.31 -14.99
N ARG A 119 10.12 -9.65 -15.93
CA ARG A 119 10.28 -9.38 -17.37
C ARG A 119 9.72 -8.03 -17.82
N GLN A 120 9.10 -7.27 -16.91
CA GLN A 120 8.45 -6.03 -17.27
C GLN A 120 9.48 -4.90 -17.37
N GLN A 121 9.50 -4.24 -18.50
CA GLN A 121 10.30 -3.03 -18.70
C GLN A 121 9.59 -1.86 -18.00
N PHE A 122 10.34 -1.06 -17.27
CA PHE A 122 9.86 0.17 -16.67
C PHE A 122 10.87 1.30 -16.89
N THR A 123 10.40 2.52 -16.87
CA THR A 123 11.24 3.71 -16.86
C THR A 123 11.62 4.03 -15.42
N HIS A 124 12.92 3.99 -15.10
CA HIS A 124 13.40 4.35 -13.76
C HIS A 124 13.75 5.84 -13.71
N ILE A 125 13.05 6.59 -12.86
CA ILE A 125 13.32 7.98 -12.53
C ILE A 125 14.08 7.98 -11.19
N GLN A 126 15.41 7.93 -11.26
CA GLN A 126 16.28 7.75 -10.11
C GLN A 126 16.44 9.04 -9.30
N CYS A 127 15.44 9.34 -8.46
CA CYS A 127 15.44 10.47 -7.53
C CYS A 127 14.36 10.29 -6.45
N GLY A 128 14.28 11.23 -5.50
CA GLY A 128 13.26 11.20 -4.46
C GLY A 128 11.84 11.41 -5.01
N ALA A 129 10.83 10.92 -4.28
CA ALA A 129 9.43 10.87 -4.71
C ALA A 129 8.88 12.21 -5.22
N SER A 130 9.09 13.31 -4.49
CA SER A 130 8.55 14.63 -4.88
C SER A 130 9.18 15.19 -6.14
N GLU A 131 10.48 14.97 -6.34
CA GLU A 131 11.18 15.37 -7.56
C GLU A 131 10.79 14.46 -8.72
N GLY A 132 10.71 13.17 -8.48
CA GLY A 132 10.36 12.18 -9.48
C GLY A 132 8.96 12.36 -10.04
N MET A 133 7.99 12.69 -9.18
CA MET A 133 6.64 13.03 -9.64
C MET A 133 6.60 14.30 -10.50
N ARG A 134 7.38 15.31 -10.15
CA ARG A 134 7.47 16.50 -11.02
C ARG A 134 8.06 16.17 -12.39
N LYS A 135 9.13 15.37 -12.43
CA LYS A 135 9.73 14.90 -13.69
C LYS A 135 8.76 14.03 -14.49
N LEU A 136 8.06 13.12 -13.82
CA LEU A 136 7.05 12.29 -14.49
C LEU A 136 6.01 13.16 -15.20
N CYS A 137 5.44 14.14 -14.49
CA CYS A 137 4.41 15.01 -15.06
C CYS A 137 4.93 15.94 -16.17
N SER A 138 6.20 16.40 -16.13
CA SER A 138 6.75 17.32 -17.12
C SER A 138 7.29 16.64 -18.36
N ASP A 139 7.88 15.46 -18.21
CA ASP A 139 8.74 14.85 -19.23
C ASP A 139 8.06 13.64 -19.91
N TYR A 140 7.05 13.04 -19.26
CA TYR A 140 6.46 11.75 -19.69
C TYR A 140 4.92 11.77 -19.81
N LEU A 141 4.22 12.72 -19.19
CA LEU A 141 2.75 12.89 -19.25
C LEU A 141 2.37 14.24 -19.88
#